data_ddfbf98faaf4aad3daaec06b4c1b2dd4
#
_entry.id   ddfbf98faaf4aad3daaec06b4c1b2dd4
#
_cell.length_a   1.000
_cell.length_b   1.000
_cell.length_c   1.000
_cell.angle_alpha   90.00
_cell.angle_beta   90.00
_cell.angle_gamma   90.00
#
_symmetry.space_group_name_H-M   'P 1'
#
loop_
_entity.id
_entity.type
_entity.pdbx_description
1 polymer ?
#
loop_
_entity_poly.entity_id
_entity_poly.type
_entity_poly.pdbx_seq_one_letter_code
_entity_poly.pdbx_strand_id
1 'polypeptide(L)'
;MRLAPYVAFSVSLVSLIAVHGCSVQPQAIDDATVDQRANEDWQTAFGNQQPVTGPIDLNEAIARAIAYNMDNRLKLMEAVVANRNLRLSRWDMLPEIAASAGYHHRNKQHFASSEDVNGNQSLAQSTSLDKTYSTAGLELSWNVLDFGINYLSAKQAADGVMIAVERQRKLMHNVITDVEYAFWMAAAAQRAERQLPGLIEQTRRALEKSRQSAERGLRQTEASLSYRRDLLDLIQELLALQGDMHNAKIELASLMGLHPGTEFIVSAGRSDVLRSP
;
A
#
# COMPACT_ATOMS: atom_id res chain seq x y z
N MET A 1 -36.30 -54.33 10.26
CA MET A 1 -35.25 -53.72 9.42
C MET A 1 -34.58 -52.59 10.22
N ARG A 2 -33.34 -52.78 10.66
CA ARG A 2 -32.65 -51.91 11.65
C ARG A 2 -31.73 -50.90 10.94
N LEU A 3 -32.28 -49.76 10.52
CA LEU A 3 -31.51 -48.65 9.88
C LEU A 3 -31.31 -47.42 10.83
N ALA A 4 -31.87 -47.47 12.01
CA ALA A 4 -31.85 -46.34 12.97
C ALA A 4 -30.47 -45.95 13.52
N PRO A 5 -29.52 -46.85 13.80
CA PRO A 5 -28.25 -46.43 14.41
C PRO A 5 -27.29 -45.70 13.45
N TYR A 6 -27.34 -45.96 12.15
CA TYR A 6 -26.46 -45.35 11.16
C TYR A 6 -26.84 -43.89 10.84
N VAL A 7 -28.15 -43.59 10.85
CA VAL A 7 -28.66 -42.22 10.65
C VAL A 7 -28.30 -41.31 11.85
N ALA A 8 -28.40 -41.85 13.07
CA ALA A 8 -28.02 -41.12 14.28
C ALA A 8 -26.51 -40.84 14.33
N PHE A 9 -25.69 -41.79 13.87
CA PHE A 9 -24.22 -41.61 13.83
C PHE A 9 -23.76 -40.63 12.77
N SER A 10 -24.39 -40.64 11.59
CA SER A 10 -24.08 -39.67 10.50
C SER A 10 -24.51 -38.23 10.85
N VAL A 11 -25.64 -38.05 11.53
CA VAL A 11 -26.10 -36.72 12.00
C VAL A 11 -25.19 -36.18 13.10
N SER A 12 -24.73 -37.03 14.03
CA SER A 12 -23.73 -36.63 15.04
C SER A 12 -22.38 -36.23 14.45
N LEU A 13 -21.92 -36.95 13.44
CA LEU A 13 -20.64 -36.63 12.77
C LEU A 13 -20.71 -35.29 12.01
N VAL A 14 -21.82 -35.03 11.32
CA VAL A 14 -22.05 -33.74 10.62
C VAL A 14 -22.18 -32.57 11.59
N SER A 15 -22.84 -32.77 12.75
CA SER A 15 -22.92 -31.76 13.81
C SER A 15 -21.55 -31.43 14.42
N LEU A 16 -20.66 -32.44 14.58
CA LEU A 16 -19.32 -32.20 15.11
C LEU A 16 -18.46 -31.36 14.15
N ILE A 17 -18.61 -31.53 12.85
CA ILE A 17 -17.88 -30.78 11.82
C ILE A 17 -18.41 -29.33 11.75
N ALA A 18 -19.68 -29.10 11.96
CA ALA A 18 -20.28 -27.75 11.93
C ALA A 18 -19.87 -26.87 13.12
N VAL A 19 -19.53 -27.45 14.27
CA VAL A 19 -19.10 -26.70 15.47
C VAL A 19 -17.64 -26.19 15.38
N HIS A 20 -16.83 -26.76 14.49
CA HIS A 20 -15.47 -26.25 14.23
C HIS A 20 -15.45 -25.10 13.20
N GLY A 21 -16.63 -24.56 12.87
CA GLY A 21 -16.81 -23.48 11.90
C GLY A 21 -16.06 -22.21 12.34
N CYS A 22 -15.11 -21.79 11.49
CA CYS A 22 -14.64 -20.42 11.31
C CYS A 22 -14.18 -19.64 12.55
N SER A 23 -13.49 -20.26 13.48
CA SER A 23 -12.72 -19.51 14.46
C SER A 23 -11.47 -18.93 13.79
N VAL A 24 -11.56 -17.70 13.31
CA VAL A 24 -10.39 -16.94 12.84
C VAL A 24 -9.68 -16.41 14.08
N GLN A 25 -8.57 -17.00 14.43
CA GLN A 25 -7.71 -16.50 15.51
C GLN A 25 -6.58 -15.66 14.90
N PRO A 26 -6.22 -14.53 15.50
CA PRO A 26 -5.01 -13.80 15.12
C PRO A 26 -3.80 -14.71 15.32
N GLN A 27 -3.08 -14.99 14.25
CA GLN A 27 -1.81 -15.70 14.35
C GLN A 27 -0.69 -14.67 14.36
N ALA A 28 0.22 -14.79 15.34
CA ALA A 28 1.46 -14.05 15.31
C ALA A 28 2.26 -14.48 14.07
N ILE A 29 2.80 -13.49 13.34
CA ILE A 29 3.64 -13.76 12.19
C ILE A 29 4.99 -14.22 12.74
N ASP A 30 5.42 -15.41 12.38
CA ASP A 30 6.73 -15.96 12.75
C ASP A 30 7.85 -15.35 11.88
N ASP A 31 9.09 -15.39 12.39
CA ASP A 31 10.25 -14.80 11.72
C ASP A 31 10.47 -15.39 10.31
N ALA A 32 10.22 -16.69 10.13
CA ALA A 32 10.35 -17.34 8.82
C ALA A 32 9.35 -16.77 7.79
N THR A 33 8.11 -16.50 8.21
CA THR A 33 7.10 -15.87 7.38
C THR A 33 7.45 -14.41 7.07
N VAL A 34 8.05 -13.68 8.03
CA VAL A 34 8.55 -12.31 7.81
C VAL A 34 9.65 -12.32 6.76
N ASP A 35 10.65 -13.20 6.90
CA ASP A 35 11.77 -13.32 5.95
C ASP A 35 11.29 -13.71 4.55
N GLN A 36 10.35 -14.66 4.45
CA GLN A 36 9.77 -15.04 3.17
C GLN A 36 9.06 -13.85 2.52
N ARG A 37 8.19 -13.15 3.25
CA ARG A 37 7.47 -11.97 2.72
C ARG A 37 8.44 -10.86 2.32
N ALA A 38 9.45 -10.59 3.13
CA ALA A 38 10.46 -9.58 2.82
C ALA A 38 11.20 -9.92 1.51
N ASN A 39 11.52 -11.19 1.28
CA ASN A 39 12.14 -11.64 0.03
C ASN A 39 11.18 -11.53 -1.16
N GLU A 40 9.92 -11.89 -1.01
CA GLU A 40 8.88 -11.77 -2.06
C GLU A 40 8.63 -10.30 -2.41
N ASP A 41 8.52 -9.43 -1.40
CA ASP A 41 8.34 -7.98 -1.58
C ASP A 41 9.55 -7.36 -2.28
N TRP A 42 10.77 -7.78 -1.90
CA TRP A 42 12.00 -7.35 -2.54
C TRP A 42 12.08 -7.75 -4.01
N GLN A 43 11.75 -9.01 -4.32
CA GLN A 43 11.68 -9.51 -5.70
C GLN A 43 10.63 -8.74 -6.52
N THR A 44 9.47 -8.48 -5.92
CA THR A 44 8.39 -7.74 -6.56
C THR A 44 8.76 -6.27 -6.80
N ALA A 45 9.51 -5.67 -5.87
CA ALA A 45 9.93 -4.29 -5.96
C ALA A 45 11.02 -4.07 -7.01
N PHE A 46 12.03 -4.96 -7.05
CA PHE A 46 13.27 -4.73 -7.80
C PHE A 46 13.56 -5.79 -8.88
N GLY A 47 12.97 -6.99 -8.82
CA GLY A 47 13.33 -8.11 -9.68
C GLY A 47 13.03 -7.91 -11.18
N ASN A 48 12.07 -7.07 -11.53
CA ASN A 48 11.63 -6.80 -12.89
C ASN A 48 12.16 -5.49 -13.48
N GLN A 49 13.15 -4.86 -12.83
CA GLN A 49 13.72 -3.61 -13.31
C GLN A 49 14.73 -3.83 -14.42
N GLN A 50 14.72 -2.96 -15.41
CA GLN A 50 15.77 -2.94 -16.42
C GLN A 50 17.11 -2.55 -15.78
N PRO A 51 18.19 -3.32 -16.01
CA PRO A 51 19.50 -2.98 -15.46
C PRO A 51 19.99 -1.62 -15.99
N VAL A 52 20.74 -0.91 -15.17
CA VAL A 52 21.43 0.30 -15.60
C VAL A 52 22.68 -0.11 -16.37
N THR A 53 22.67 0.11 -17.67
CA THR A 53 23.77 -0.32 -18.58
C THR A 53 24.71 0.82 -18.98
N GLY A 54 24.37 2.06 -18.66
CA GLY A 54 25.13 3.24 -19.04
C GLY A 54 24.80 4.48 -18.22
N PRO A 55 25.36 5.64 -18.60
CA PRO A 55 24.99 6.90 -17.96
C PRO A 55 23.52 7.23 -18.18
N ILE A 56 22.82 7.60 -17.10
CA ILE A 56 21.41 7.92 -17.10
C ILE A 56 21.23 9.39 -17.54
N ASP A 57 20.45 9.64 -18.57
CA ASP A 57 19.99 10.96 -18.95
C ASP A 57 18.67 11.34 -18.25
N LEU A 58 18.24 12.59 -18.40
CA LEU A 58 17.00 13.09 -17.78
C LEU A 58 15.76 12.29 -18.24
N ASN A 59 15.67 11.97 -19.53
CA ASN A 59 14.51 11.25 -20.06
C ASN A 59 14.45 9.83 -19.54
N GLU A 60 15.60 9.15 -19.44
CA GLU A 60 15.69 7.81 -18.83
C GLU A 60 15.35 7.87 -17.33
N ALA A 61 15.82 8.88 -16.60
CA ALA A 61 15.49 9.05 -15.18
C ALA A 61 13.98 9.21 -14.97
N ILE A 62 13.33 10.06 -15.78
CA ILE A 62 11.87 10.24 -15.74
C ILE A 62 11.15 8.94 -16.13
N ALA A 63 11.59 8.26 -17.19
CA ALA A 63 10.96 7.01 -17.62
C ALA A 63 11.06 5.92 -16.54
N ARG A 64 12.20 5.79 -15.87
CA ARG A 64 12.38 4.87 -14.75
C ARG A 64 11.50 5.24 -13.57
N ALA A 65 11.41 6.51 -13.20
CA ALA A 65 10.57 6.97 -12.12
C ALA A 65 9.09 6.67 -12.39
N ILE A 66 8.59 6.93 -13.60
CA ILE A 66 7.21 6.61 -13.97
C ILE A 66 6.95 5.09 -13.87
N ALA A 67 7.92 4.27 -14.30
CA ALA A 67 7.77 2.81 -14.33
C ALA A 67 7.93 2.14 -12.96
N TYR A 68 8.84 2.62 -12.10
CA TYR A 68 9.31 1.89 -10.93
C TYR A 68 9.10 2.63 -9.61
N ASN A 69 8.67 3.91 -9.61
CA ASN A 69 8.42 4.65 -8.38
C ASN A 69 7.33 3.98 -7.53
N MET A 70 7.64 3.73 -6.25
CA MET A 70 6.75 3.01 -5.34
C MET A 70 5.48 3.78 -5.01
N ASP A 71 5.55 5.11 -4.90
CA ASP A 71 4.38 5.95 -4.62
C ASP A 71 3.40 5.94 -5.79
N ASN A 72 3.91 5.91 -7.03
CA ASN A 72 3.05 5.74 -8.21
C ASN A 72 2.33 4.38 -8.19
N ARG A 73 3.03 3.31 -7.82
CA ARG A 73 2.42 1.97 -7.66
C ARG A 73 1.36 1.96 -6.55
N LEU A 74 1.64 2.63 -5.42
CA LEU A 74 0.67 2.78 -4.32
C LEU A 74 -0.59 3.49 -4.80
N LYS A 75 -0.47 4.62 -5.50
CA LYS A 75 -1.64 5.37 -6.03
C LYS A 75 -2.42 4.58 -7.08
N LEU A 76 -1.75 3.78 -7.88
CA LEU A 76 -2.42 2.84 -8.78
C LEU A 76 -3.28 1.82 -8.00
N MET A 77 -2.75 1.27 -6.92
CA MET A 77 -3.51 0.33 -6.07
C MET A 77 -4.68 1.01 -5.36
N GLU A 78 -4.52 2.26 -4.89
CA GLU A 78 -5.63 3.04 -4.34
C GLU A 78 -6.77 3.22 -5.36
N ALA A 79 -6.45 3.47 -6.63
CA ALA A 79 -7.44 3.56 -7.71
C ALA A 79 -8.14 2.20 -7.96
N VAL A 80 -7.40 1.08 -7.86
CA VAL A 80 -7.98 -0.27 -7.92
C VAL A 80 -8.95 -0.50 -6.75
N VAL A 81 -8.58 -0.11 -5.53
CA VAL A 81 -9.45 -0.21 -4.34
C VAL A 81 -10.72 0.62 -4.53
N ALA A 82 -10.61 1.86 -5.00
CA ALA A 82 -11.77 2.71 -5.30
C ALA A 82 -12.72 2.04 -6.33
N ASN A 83 -12.15 1.40 -7.37
CA ASN A 83 -12.94 0.67 -8.37
C ASN A 83 -13.65 -0.57 -7.75
N ARG A 84 -12.99 -1.27 -6.82
CA ARG A 84 -13.61 -2.38 -6.09
C ARG A 84 -14.78 -1.91 -5.22
N ASN A 85 -14.62 -0.78 -4.55
CA ASN A 85 -15.69 -0.16 -3.75
C ASN A 85 -16.90 0.24 -4.61
N LEU A 86 -16.65 0.81 -5.81
CA LEU A 86 -17.74 1.07 -6.77
C LEU A 86 -18.46 -0.23 -7.16
N ARG A 87 -17.72 -1.31 -7.39
CA ARG A 87 -18.34 -2.62 -7.69
C ARG A 87 -19.19 -3.13 -6.53
N LEU A 88 -18.72 -2.96 -5.29
CA LEU A 88 -19.47 -3.32 -4.10
C LEU A 88 -20.79 -2.51 -4.02
N SER A 89 -20.72 -1.19 -4.14
CA SER A 89 -21.92 -0.32 -4.13
C SER A 89 -22.93 -0.66 -5.24
N ARG A 90 -22.49 -1.27 -6.35
CA ARG A 90 -23.41 -1.77 -7.38
C ARG A 90 -24.16 -3.02 -6.93
N TRP A 91 -23.54 -3.86 -6.08
CA TRP A 91 -24.22 -5.02 -5.51
C TRP A 91 -25.32 -4.62 -4.53
N ASP A 92 -25.14 -3.50 -3.80
CA ASP A 92 -26.10 -2.96 -2.85
C ASP A 92 -27.41 -2.48 -3.53
N MET A 93 -27.42 -2.33 -4.85
CA MET A 93 -28.63 -2.02 -5.63
C MET A 93 -29.49 -3.25 -5.96
N LEU A 94 -28.93 -4.46 -5.78
CA LEU A 94 -29.63 -5.69 -6.12
C LEU A 94 -30.58 -6.10 -4.99
N PRO A 95 -31.63 -6.88 -5.30
CA PRO A 95 -32.49 -7.46 -4.29
C PRO A 95 -31.71 -8.46 -3.42
N GLU A 96 -32.04 -8.53 -2.15
CA GLU A 96 -31.52 -9.51 -1.22
C GLU A 96 -32.26 -10.83 -1.39
N ILE A 97 -31.50 -11.91 -1.46
CA ILE A 97 -32.05 -13.29 -1.56
C ILE A 97 -31.61 -14.04 -0.32
N ALA A 98 -32.58 -14.47 0.48
CA ALA A 98 -32.37 -15.30 1.65
C ALA A 98 -32.89 -16.71 1.39
N ALA A 99 -32.05 -17.73 1.64
CA ALA A 99 -32.48 -19.12 1.62
C ALA A 99 -32.55 -19.63 3.05
N SER A 100 -33.67 -20.26 3.38
CA SER A 100 -33.91 -20.88 4.68
C SER A 100 -34.22 -22.36 4.52
N ALA A 101 -33.67 -23.18 5.43
CA ALA A 101 -34.00 -24.59 5.53
C ALA A 101 -34.19 -24.96 7.00
N GLY A 102 -35.22 -25.73 7.29
CA GLY A 102 -35.52 -26.16 8.64
C GLY A 102 -35.90 -27.63 8.68
N TYR A 103 -35.52 -28.30 9.75
CA TYR A 103 -35.99 -29.65 10.10
C TYR A 103 -36.64 -29.58 11.46
N HIS A 104 -37.92 -30.00 11.53
CA HIS A 104 -38.72 -29.97 12.74
C HIS A 104 -39.08 -31.40 13.12
N HIS A 105 -38.78 -31.75 14.37
CA HIS A 105 -39.19 -33.01 14.96
C HIS A 105 -39.83 -32.77 16.32
N ARG A 106 -40.99 -33.42 16.58
CA ARG A 106 -41.74 -33.33 17.84
C ARG A 106 -41.85 -34.66 18.51
N ASN A 107 -41.66 -34.71 19.81
CA ASN A 107 -41.83 -35.94 20.59
C ASN A 107 -43.30 -36.34 20.72
N LYS A 108 -44.23 -35.37 20.68
CA LYS A 108 -45.66 -35.59 20.79
C LYS A 108 -46.38 -35.02 19.55
N GLN A 109 -47.41 -35.75 19.09
CA GLN A 109 -48.32 -35.26 18.06
C GLN A 109 -49.20 -34.15 18.63
N HIS A 110 -49.32 -33.02 17.94
CA HIS A 110 -50.33 -32.02 18.25
C HIS A 110 -51.65 -32.41 17.58
N PHE A 111 -52.69 -32.49 18.39
CA PHE A 111 -54.05 -32.69 17.95
C PHE A 111 -54.80 -31.36 18.09
N ALA A 112 -55.63 -31.02 17.13
CA ALA A 112 -56.53 -29.89 17.17
C ALA A 112 -57.96 -30.40 16.95
N SER A 113 -58.91 -29.80 17.65
CA SER A 113 -60.33 -29.91 17.30
C SER A 113 -60.69 -28.75 16.37
N SER A 114 -61.36 -29.03 15.26
CA SER A 114 -61.87 -28.00 14.35
C SER A 114 -63.30 -27.69 14.65
N GLU A 115 -63.71 -26.44 14.49
CA GLU A 115 -65.06 -25.99 14.54
C GLU A 115 -65.55 -25.73 13.12
N ASP A 116 -66.76 -26.21 12.79
CA ASP A 116 -67.35 -25.97 11.49
C ASP A 116 -67.92 -24.55 11.38
N VAL A 117 -68.33 -24.11 10.19
CA VAL A 117 -68.89 -22.79 9.93
C VAL A 117 -70.21 -22.50 10.67
N ASN A 118 -70.84 -23.53 11.27
CA ASN A 118 -72.08 -23.45 12.05
C ASN A 118 -71.81 -23.46 13.56
N GLY A 119 -70.59 -23.42 14.00
CA GLY A 119 -70.21 -23.41 15.42
C GLY A 119 -70.17 -24.79 16.07
N ASN A 120 -70.29 -25.90 15.33
CA ASN A 120 -70.22 -27.24 15.88
C ASN A 120 -68.73 -27.70 16.02
N GLN A 121 -68.32 -28.06 17.22
CA GLN A 121 -67.00 -28.63 17.46
C GLN A 121 -66.96 -30.08 17.02
N SER A 122 -65.95 -30.38 16.17
CA SER A 122 -65.67 -31.75 15.80
C SER A 122 -65.02 -32.48 16.97
N LEU A 123 -65.65 -33.60 17.41
CA LEU A 123 -65.11 -34.47 18.46
C LEU A 123 -63.96 -35.36 17.91
N ALA A 124 -63.83 -35.44 16.60
CA ALA A 124 -62.69 -36.16 15.96
C ALA A 124 -61.44 -35.28 16.03
N GLN A 125 -60.36 -35.80 16.62
CA GLN A 125 -59.06 -35.14 16.64
C GLN A 125 -58.45 -35.12 15.26
N SER A 126 -58.07 -33.93 14.79
CA SER A 126 -57.38 -33.77 13.53
C SER A 126 -55.91 -33.38 13.76
N THR A 127 -55.03 -33.77 12.86
CA THR A 127 -53.61 -33.38 12.89
C THR A 127 -53.34 -32.42 11.72
N SER A 128 -52.89 -31.23 12.00
CA SER A 128 -52.61 -30.21 10.99
C SER A 128 -51.17 -30.24 10.48
N LEU A 129 -50.28 -30.87 11.24
CA LEU A 129 -48.85 -30.97 10.90
C LEU A 129 -48.32 -32.35 11.29
N ASP A 130 -47.48 -32.91 10.44
CA ASP A 130 -46.78 -34.16 10.72
C ASP A 130 -45.81 -33.97 11.91
N LYS A 131 -45.57 -35.09 12.63
CA LYS A 131 -44.64 -35.14 13.76
C LYS A 131 -43.21 -34.74 13.34
N THR A 132 -42.83 -35.02 12.10
CA THR A 132 -41.56 -34.70 11.52
C THR A 132 -41.82 -34.10 10.15
N TYR A 133 -41.31 -32.86 9.93
CA TYR A 133 -41.41 -32.22 8.65
C TYR A 133 -40.18 -31.35 8.36
N SER A 134 -39.86 -31.21 7.11
CA SER A 134 -38.80 -30.32 6.62
C SER A 134 -39.42 -29.12 5.93
N THR A 135 -38.85 -27.97 6.15
CA THR A 135 -39.22 -26.73 5.44
C THR A 135 -38.02 -26.24 4.62
N ALA A 136 -38.30 -25.76 3.43
CA ALA A 136 -37.35 -25.04 2.63
C ALA A 136 -38.03 -23.79 2.06
N GLY A 137 -37.37 -22.65 2.17
CA GLY A 137 -37.88 -21.38 1.69
C GLY A 137 -36.81 -20.57 0.97
N LEU A 138 -37.27 -19.84 -0.03
CA LEU A 138 -36.46 -18.82 -0.71
C LEU A 138 -37.27 -17.52 -0.61
N GLU A 139 -36.64 -16.50 -0.03
CA GLU A 139 -37.23 -15.17 0.14
C GLU A 139 -36.41 -14.18 -0.68
N LEU A 140 -37.09 -13.36 -1.46
CA LEU A 140 -36.51 -12.25 -2.22
C LEU A 140 -37.08 -10.97 -1.66
N SER A 141 -36.23 -10.12 -1.10
CA SER A 141 -36.59 -8.82 -0.57
C SER A 141 -35.96 -7.70 -1.38
N TRP A 142 -36.77 -6.73 -1.81
CA TRP A 142 -36.25 -5.57 -2.55
C TRP A 142 -37.00 -4.31 -2.11
N ASN A 143 -36.21 -3.38 -1.53
CA ASN A 143 -36.74 -2.09 -1.13
C ASN A 143 -36.49 -1.03 -2.22
N VAL A 144 -37.55 -0.55 -2.85
CA VAL A 144 -37.44 0.42 -3.96
C VAL A 144 -36.91 1.78 -3.49
N LEU A 145 -37.17 2.19 -2.22
CA LEU A 145 -36.62 3.43 -1.68
C LEU A 145 -35.09 3.31 -1.47
N ASP A 146 -34.63 2.18 -0.97
CA ASP A 146 -33.21 1.92 -0.77
C ASP A 146 -32.48 1.85 -2.10
N PHE A 147 -33.13 1.35 -3.17
CA PHE A 147 -32.56 1.37 -4.51
C PHE A 147 -32.16 2.80 -4.94
N GLY A 148 -33.01 3.81 -4.70
CA GLY A 148 -32.70 5.20 -5.02
C GLY A 148 -31.48 5.73 -4.28
N ILE A 149 -31.37 5.43 -2.99
CA ILE A 149 -30.24 5.82 -2.14
C ILE A 149 -28.97 5.09 -2.61
N ASN A 150 -29.06 3.79 -2.84
CA ASN A 150 -27.94 2.95 -3.27
C ASN A 150 -27.43 3.35 -4.66
N TYR A 151 -28.34 3.77 -5.57
CA TYR A 151 -27.95 4.33 -6.86
C TYR A 151 -27.11 5.61 -6.72
N LEU A 152 -27.53 6.55 -5.83
CA LEU A 152 -26.76 7.77 -5.58
C LEU A 152 -25.41 7.45 -4.91
N SER A 153 -25.38 6.48 -4.00
CA SER A 153 -24.15 6.00 -3.36
C SER A 153 -23.19 5.39 -4.38
N ALA A 154 -23.69 4.58 -5.30
CA ALA A 154 -22.88 4.03 -6.40
C ALA A 154 -22.33 5.14 -7.33
N LYS A 155 -23.11 6.19 -7.57
CA LYS A 155 -22.67 7.36 -8.33
C LYS A 155 -21.54 8.10 -7.59
N GLN A 156 -21.67 8.33 -6.28
CA GLN A 156 -20.61 8.91 -5.47
C GLN A 156 -19.35 8.02 -5.45
N ALA A 157 -19.52 6.70 -5.38
CA ALA A 157 -18.39 5.78 -5.48
C ALA A 157 -17.70 5.85 -6.86
N ALA A 158 -18.45 6.08 -7.94
CA ALA A 158 -17.88 6.32 -9.27
C ALA A 158 -17.07 7.62 -9.34
N ASP A 159 -17.57 8.71 -8.73
CA ASP A 159 -16.81 9.96 -8.59
C ASP A 159 -15.53 9.74 -7.75
N GLY A 160 -15.60 8.89 -6.72
CA GLY A 160 -14.45 8.46 -5.92
C GLY A 160 -13.35 7.77 -6.73
N VAL A 161 -13.72 6.98 -7.75
CA VAL A 161 -12.75 6.39 -8.70
C VAL A 161 -12.04 7.47 -9.50
N MET A 162 -12.80 8.45 -10.02
CA MET A 162 -12.21 9.56 -10.77
C MET A 162 -11.26 10.38 -9.91
N ILE A 163 -11.62 10.66 -8.65
CA ILE A 163 -10.74 11.34 -7.69
C ILE A 163 -9.43 10.55 -7.49
N ALA A 164 -9.51 9.23 -7.34
CA ALA A 164 -8.31 8.39 -7.16
C ALA A 164 -7.40 8.44 -8.38
N VAL A 165 -7.95 8.40 -9.60
CA VAL A 165 -7.22 8.51 -10.86
C VAL A 165 -6.54 9.89 -10.98
N GLU A 166 -7.25 10.97 -10.64
CA GLU A 166 -6.66 12.32 -10.70
C GLU A 166 -5.57 12.53 -9.62
N ARG A 167 -5.71 11.91 -8.45
CA ARG A 167 -4.64 11.89 -7.44
C ARG A 167 -3.40 11.16 -7.92
N GLN A 168 -3.55 10.05 -8.63
CA GLN A 168 -2.43 9.36 -9.27
C GLN A 168 -1.76 10.25 -10.32
N ARG A 169 -2.54 10.91 -11.18
CA ARG A 169 -2.01 11.84 -12.20
C ARG A 169 -1.24 12.99 -11.56
N LYS A 170 -1.79 13.60 -10.50
CA LYS A 170 -1.10 14.65 -9.75
C LYS A 170 0.22 14.16 -9.15
N LEU A 171 0.23 12.96 -8.56
CA LEU A 171 1.47 12.38 -8.06
C LEU A 171 2.51 12.22 -9.16
N MET A 172 2.12 11.72 -10.34
CA MET A 172 3.05 11.57 -11.47
C MET A 172 3.68 12.91 -11.87
N HIS A 173 2.90 13.99 -11.90
CA HIS A 173 3.46 15.33 -12.16
C HIS A 173 4.48 15.74 -11.09
N ASN A 174 4.16 15.53 -9.82
CA ASN A 174 5.10 15.83 -8.73
C ASN A 174 6.38 15.00 -8.87
N VAL A 175 6.27 13.69 -9.09
CA VAL A 175 7.42 12.80 -9.28
C VAL A 175 8.30 13.25 -10.44
N ILE A 176 7.73 13.69 -11.56
CA ILE A 176 8.50 14.21 -12.69
C ILE A 176 9.29 15.45 -12.27
N THR A 177 8.65 16.40 -11.59
CA THR A 177 9.31 17.62 -11.09
C THR A 177 10.41 17.31 -10.08
N ASP A 178 10.16 16.38 -9.17
CA ASP A 178 11.13 15.94 -8.16
C ASP A 178 12.33 15.24 -8.82
N VAL A 179 12.09 14.42 -9.84
CA VAL A 179 13.15 13.77 -10.64
C VAL A 179 13.99 14.80 -11.39
N GLU A 180 13.36 15.80 -12.02
CA GLU A 180 14.08 16.87 -12.70
C GLU A 180 14.99 17.61 -11.73
N TYR A 181 14.48 18.00 -10.57
CA TYR A 181 15.27 18.66 -9.54
C TYR A 181 16.43 17.77 -9.04
N ALA A 182 16.12 16.52 -8.63
CA ALA A 182 17.12 15.58 -8.12
C ALA A 182 18.17 15.23 -9.18
N PHE A 183 17.77 15.14 -10.46
CA PHE A 183 18.69 14.90 -11.57
C PHE A 183 19.74 16.01 -11.72
N TRP A 184 19.28 17.27 -11.72
CA TRP A 184 20.19 18.40 -11.84
C TRP A 184 21.08 18.57 -10.62
N MET A 185 20.57 18.29 -9.43
CA MET A 185 21.35 18.26 -8.20
C MET A 185 22.42 17.14 -8.25
N ALA A 186 22.04 15.94 -8.67
CA ALA A 186 22.98 14.82 -8.82
C ALA A 186 24.05 15.10 -9.90
N ALA A 187 23.67 15.74 -11.01
CA ALA A 187 24.60 16.13 -12.07
C ALA A 187 25.59 17.21 -11.59
N ALA A 188 25.13 18.20 -10.82
CA ALA A 188 25.98 19.20 -10.19
C ALA A 188 26.92 18.56 -9.15
N ALA A 189 26.38 17.68 -8.31
CA ALA A 189 27.14 16.90 -7.34
C ALA A 189 28.28 16.11 -8.01
N GLN A 190 27.98 15.38 -9.08
CA GLN A 190 28.96 14.58 -9.81
C GLN A 190 30.10 15.42 -10.42
N ARG A 191 29.81 16.67 -10.81
CA ARG A 191 30.86 17.61 -11.29
C ARG A 191 31.74 18.12 -10.16
N ALA A 192 31.14 18.48 -9.05
CA ALA A 192 31.83 19.05 -7.88
C ALA A 192 32.59 17.98 -7.08
N GLU A 193 32.13 16.73 -7.08
CA GLU A 193 32.74 15.60 -6.35
C GLU A 193 34.24 15.44 -6.68
N ARG A 194 34.65 15.76 -7.90
CA ARG A 194 36.05 15.69 -8.33
C ARG A 194 36.94 16.81 -7.76
N GLN A 195 36.35 17.95 -7.41
CA GLN A 195 37.10 19.15 -6.95
C GLN A 195 37.03 19.30 -5.43
N LEU A 196 35.96 18.87 -4.80
CA LEU A 196 35.65 19.10 -3.39
C LEU A 196 36.70 18.50 -2.43
N PRO A 197 37.18 17.24 -2.59
CA PRO A 197 38.22 16.68 -1.74
C PRO A 197 39.52 17.49 -1.76
N GLY A 198 39.91 17.95 -2.95
CA GLY A 198 41.08 18.82 -3.11
C GLY A 198 40.94 20.15 -2.38
N LEU A 199 39.76 20.74 -2.42
CA LEU A 199 39.47 22.01 -1.73
C LEU A 199 39.47 21.85 -0.22
N ILE A 200 38.85 20.80 0.30
CA ILE A 200 38.84 20.44 1.74
C ILE A 200 40.31 20.28 2.22
N GLU A 201 41.13 19.55 1.48
CA GLU A 201 42.52 19.30 1.85
C GLU A 201 43.38 20.58 1.78
N GLN A 202 43.14 21.45 0.81
CA GLN A 202 43.81 22.77 0.77
C GLN A 202 43.42 23.63 1.97
N THR A 203 42.17 23.66 2.36
CA THR A 203 41.68 24.41 3.50
C THR A 203 42.24 23.88 4.83
N ARG A 204 42.29 22.55 4.98
CA ARG A 204 42.97 21.88 6.13
C ARG A 204 44.45 22.23 6.21
N ARG A 205 45.18 22.22 5.09
CA ARG A 205 46.58 22.63 5.07
C ARG A 205 46.77 24.10 5.42
N ALA A 206 45.86 24.97 4.99
CA ALA A 206 45.91 26.40 5.38
C ALA A 206 45.69 26.60 6.89
N LEU A 207 44.73 25.86 7.47
CA LEU A 207 44.48 25.85 8.90
C LEU A 207 45.70 25.38 9.69
N GLU A 208 46.33 24.28 9.28
CA GLU A 208 47.51 23.71 9.94
C GLU A 208 48.71 24.67 9.85
N LYS A 209 48.97 25.30 8.71
CA LYS A 209 50.00 26.30 8.57
C LYS A 209 49.74 27.51 9.48
N SER A 210 48.55 27.97 9.59
CA SER A 210 48.16 29.06 10.50
C SER A 210 48.40 28.73 11.97
N ARG A 211 48.11 27.45 12.36
CA ARG A 211 48.38 26.93 13.71
C ARG A 211 49.88 26.87 14.01
N GLN A 212 50.69 26.30 13.11
CA GLN A 212 52.13 26.21 13.27
C GLN A 212 52.83 27.58 13.35
N SER A 213 52.32 28.58 12.61
CA SER A 213 52.80 29.94 12.70
C SER A 213 52.52 30.57 14.07
N ALA A 214 51.40 30.29 14.67
CA ALA A 214 51.07 30.75 16.02
C ALA A 214 51.93 30.06 17.10
N GLU A 215 52.22 28.78 16.97
CA GLU A 215 53.07 28.00 17.88
C GLU A 215 54.54 28.44 17.85
N ARG A 216 55.03 28.99 16.73
CA ARG A 216 56.36 29.52 16.59
C ARG A 216 56.52 30.94 17.12
N GLY A 217 55.54 31.47 17.84
CA GLY A 217 55.64 32.77 18.52
C GLY A 217 55.45 33.99 17.62
N LEU A 218 55.02 33.77 16.36
CA LEU A 218 54.59 34.84 15.48
C LEU A 218 53.20 35.28 16.00
N ARG A 219 53.13 36.47 16.56
CA ARG A 219 52.00 37.17 17.22
C ARG A 219 50.63 36.54 17.02
N GLN A 220 50.02 36.04 18.06
CA GLN A 220 48.61 35.75 18.07
C GLN A 220 47.82 37.06 18.01
N THR A 221 47.53 37.55 16.85
CA THR A 221 46.70 38.70 16.61
C THR A 221 45.23 38.23 16.54
N GLU A 222 44.29 39.04 16.97
CA GLU A 222 42.85 38.78 16.82
C GLU A 222 42.52 38.39 15.38
N ALA A 223 43.14 39.02 14.40
CA ALA A 223 43.04 38.70 12.98
C ALA A 223 43.46 37.24 12.66
N SER A 224 44.47 36.65 13.31
CA SER A 224 44.88 35.30 13.08
C SER A 224 43.96 34.25 13.69
N LEU A 225 43.27 34.61 14.77
CA LEU A 225 42.21 33.80 15.38
C LEU A 225 40.93 33.82 14.53
N SER A 226 40.55 35.00 14.05
CA SER A 226 39.43 35.14 13.11
C SER A 226 39.65 34.31 11.84
N TYR A 227 40.85 34.43 11.21
CA TYR A 227 41.19 33.66 10.03
C TYR A 227 41.10 32.14 10.26
N ARG A 228 41.55 31.61 11.39
CA ARG A 228 41.41 30.20 11.75
C ARG A 228 39.97 29.76 11.94
N ARG A 229 39.16 30.63 12.53
CA ARG A 229 37.72 30.42 12.67
C ARG A 229 37.05 30.31 11.29
N ASP A 230 37.34 31.26 10.40
CA ASP A 230 36.80 31.29 9.05
C ASP A 230 37.18 30.05 8.25
N LEU A 231 38.41 29.53 8.43
CA LEU A 231 38.84 28.28 7.80
C LEU A 231 38.13 27.05 8.37
N LEU A 232 37.83 27.02 9.67
CA LEU A 232 37.04 25.93 10.28
C LEU A 232 35.60 25.95 9.79
N ASP A 233 35.00 27.16 9.76
CA ASP A 233 33.65 27.36 9.27
C ASP A 233 33.55 26.91 7.79
N LEU A 234 34.54 27.26 6.96
CA LEU A 234 34.64 26.83 5.57
C LEU A 234 34.78 25.29 5.44
N ILE A 235 35.59 24.65 6.30
CA ILE A 235 35.70 23.18 6.30
C ILE A 235 34.34 22.53 6.62
N GLN A 236 33.62 23.05 7.60
CA GLN A 236 32.30 22.54 7.96
C GLN A 236 31.31 22.69 6.80
N GLU A 237 31.31 23.84 6.14
CA GLU A 237 30.45 24.11 4.97
C GLU A 237 30.78 23.16 3.79
N LEU A 238 32.07 22.93 3.51
CA LEU A 238 32.50 22.00 2.47
C LEU A 238 32.11 20.55 2.78
N LEU A 239 32.20 20.14 4.06
CA LEU A 239 31.75 18.80 4.48
C LEU A 239 30.24 18.63 4.42
N ALA A 240 29.48 19.67 4.79
CA ALA A 240 28.04 19.69 4.64
C ALA A 240 27.65 19.57 3.16
N LEU A 241 28.27 20.37 2.30
CA LEU A 241 28.07 20.28 0.84
C LEU A 241 28.38 18.87 0.28
N GLN A 242 29.43 18.22 0.79
CA GLN A 242 29.75 16.83 0.41
C GLN A 242 28.62 15.86 0.79
N GLY A 243 28.03 16.05 1.98
CA GLY A 243 26.88 15.28 2.44
C GLY A 243 25.65 15.51 1.56
N ASP A 244 25.33 16.75 1.23
CA ASP A 244 24.20 17.11 0.38
C ASP A 244 24.33 16.50 -1.03
N MET A 245 25.55 16.52 -1.58
CA MET A 245 25.83 15.89 -2.87
C MET A 245 25.62 14.38 -2.86
N HIS A 246 26.03 13.72 -1.78
CA HIS A 246 25.79 12.29 -1.62
C HIS A 246 24.29 11.99 -1.54
N ASN A 247 23.57 12.78 -0.75
CA ASN A 247 22.12 12.65 -0.59
C ASN A 247 21.37 12.88 -1.91
N ALA A 248 21.80 13.82 -2.75
CA ALA A 248 21.17 14.09 -4.03
C ALA A 248 21.18 12.86 -4.98
N LYS A 249 22.26 12.10 -4.99
CA LYS A 249 22.32 10.84 -5.76
C LYS A 249 21.41 9.76 -5.19
N ILE A 250 21.32 9.65 -3.86
CA ILE A 250 20.45 8.70 -3.18
C ILE A 250 18.98 9.05 -3.46
N GLU A 251 18.62 10.33 -3.38
CA GLU A 251 17.28 10.81 -3.67
C GLU A 251 16.86 10.48 -5.10
N LEU A 252 17.71 10.79 -6.08
CA LEU A 252 17.46 10.43 -7.48
C LEU A 252 17.29 8.91 -7.65
N ALA A 253 18.14 8.09 -7.02
CA ALA A 253 18.03 6.63 -7.05
C ALA A 253 16.69 6.16 -6.49
N SER A 254 16.25 6.73 -5.38
CA SER A 254 14.97 6.44 -4.73
C SER A 254 13.80 6.80 -5.63
N LEU A 255 13.80 7.99 -6.23
CA LEU A 255 12.76 8.43 -7.17
C LEU A 255 12.65 7.52 -8.40
N MET A 256 13.78 7.07 -8.93
CA MET A 256 13.84 6.10 -10.03
C MET A 256 13.49 4.66 -9.60
N GLY A 257 13.26 4.43 -8.31
CA GLY A 257 13.00 3.10 -7.74
C GLY A 257 14.18 2.15 -7.85
N LEU A 258 15.41 2.63 -7.98
CA LEU A 258 16.60 1.77 -8.09
C LEU A 258 16.84 1.03 -6.77
N HIS A 259 17.43 -0.17 -6.90
CA HIS A 259 17.88 -0.94 -5.75
C HIS A 259 18.89 -0.12 -4.91
N PRO A 260 18.77 -0.09 -3.59
CA PRO A 260 19.72 0.56 -2.70
C PRO A 260 21.16 0.09 -2.97
N GLY A 261 22.10 1.04 -3.11
CA GLY A 261 23.50 0.75 -3.42
C GLY A 261 23.82 0.58 -4.91
N THR A 262 22.84 0.74 -5.81
CA THR A 262 23.12 0.76 -7.26
C THR A 262 23.98 1.97 -7.62
N GLU A 263 25.17 1.73 -8.15
CA GLU A 263 26.03 2.78 -8.67
C GLU A 263 25.56 3.18 -10.08
N PHE A 264 25.47 4.47 -10.32
CA PHE A 264 25.12 5.04 -11.63
C PHE A 264 25.83 6.37 -11.86
N ILE A 265 25.93 6.75 -13.12
CA ILE A 265 26.48 8.02 -13.57
C ILE A 265 25.35 8.79 -14.24
N VAL A 266 25.26 10.09 -13.94
CA VAL A 266 24.31 11.00 -14.55
C VAL A 266 24.97 11.66 -15.76
N SER A 267 24.29 11.64 -16.92
CA SER A 267 24.72 12.29 -18.14
C SER A 267 23.88 13.53 -18.43
N ALA A 268 24.32 14.68 -17.96
CA ALA A 268 23.72 15.96 -18.37
C ALA A 268 24.30 16.38 -19.73
N GLY A 269 23.54 16.15 -20.79
CA GLY A 269 23.90 16.59 -22.13
C GLY A 269 24.02 18.13 -22.23
N ARG A 270 24.85 18.62 -23.13
CA ARG A 270 25.04 20.07 -23.34
C ARG A 270 23.75 20.79 -23.82
N SER A 271 22.83 20.03 -24.43
CA SER A 271 21.52 20.49 -24.89
C SER A 271 20.48 20.62 -23.77
N ASP A 272 20.64 19.87 -22.69
CA ASP A 272 19.67 19.82 -21.59
C ASP A 272 19.80 21.03 -20.65
N VAL A 273 21.03 21.60 -20.58
CA VAL A 273 21.33 22.82 -19.78
C VAL A 273 20.61 24.06 -20.33
N LEU A 274 20.27 24.09 -21.61
CA LEU A 274 19.65 25.24 -22.27
C LEU A 274 18.10 25.16 -22.30
N ARG A 275 17.51 24.07 -21.83
CA ARG A 275 16.04 23.87 -21.77
C ARG A 275 15.45 23.96 -20.36
N SER A 276 16.27 24.30 -19.38
CA SER A 276 15.76 24.66 -18.05
C SER A 276 14.99 25.97 -18.13
N PRO A 277 13.74 26.04 -17.63
CA PRO A 277 12.91 27.24 -17.67
C PRO A 277 13.51 28.40 -16.90
#